data_3ec8130b9a8b1612d84b6171db21345f
#
_entry.id   3ec8130b9a8b1612d84b6171db21345f
#
_cell.length_a   1.000
_cell.length_b   1.000
_cell.length_c   1.000
_cell.angle_alpha   90.00
_cell.angle_beta   90.00
_cell.angle_gamma   90.00
#
_symmetry.space_group_name_H-M   'P 1'
#
loop_
_entity.id
_entity.type
_entity.pdbx_description
1 polymer ?
#
loop_
_entity_poly.entity_id
_entity_poly.type
_entity_poly.pdbx_seq_one_letter_code
_entity_poly.pdbx_strand_id
1 'polypeptide(L)'
;MKDDCAPKDDFDLAVIGAGSAGFSAAITAAEGGKRIALIGHGTIGGTCVNVGCVPSKTMIRAAEAVHGAQSAHRFPGLRGEAQVADWAALVAAKDDLVSTLRQKKYADLLPGYDGVTYLDEGPARLVEGGVEIGGRKITAPKVIVATGGRPAVPDIPGILDVPTLDSTSLLELERLPESLILLGGGYIGVELAQMMARMSTRVTIVCRSRLLPRAEPEVSRALAEVLR
;
A
#
# COMPACT_ATOMS: atom_id res chain seq x y z
N MET A 1 21.18 7.93 -43.04
CA MET A 1 21.68 6.95 -42.06
C MET A 1 21.77 7.69 -40.78
N LYS A 2 20.78 7.56 -39.89
CA LYS A 2 20.85 8.08 -38.49
C LYS A 2 21.57 6.99 -37.71
N ASP A 3 22.70 7.35 -37.11
CA ASP A 3 23.45 6.49 -36.21
C ASP A 3 22.55 6.09 -35.02
N ASP A 4 22.10 4.88 -35.05
CA ASP A 4 21.33 4.20 -34.00
C ASP A 4 22.32 3.56 -33.00
N CYS A 5 23.14 4.36 -32.38
CA CYS A 5 24.17 3.90 -31.46
C CYS A 5 24.23 4.74 -30.18
N ALA A 6 23.10 4.92 -29.50
CA ALA A 6 23.17 5.20 -28.07
C ALA A 6 23.14 3.85 -27.33
N PRO A 7 24.08 3.57 -26.43
CA PRO A 7 24.04 2.35 -25.65
C PRO A 7 22.70 2.28 -24.89
N LYS A 8 21.93 1.22 -25.13
CA LYS A 8 20.60 1.01 -24.54
C LYS A 8 20.57 1.02 -23.01
N ASP A 9 21.74 0.97 -22.39
CA ASP A 9 21.95 0.79 -20.97
C ASP A 9 22.66 1.97 -20.28
N ASP A 10 22.64 3.15 -20.91
CA ASP A 10 23.26 4.38 -20.37
C ASP A 10 22.19 5.42 -20.06
N PHE A 11 22.08 5.82 -18.78
CA PHE A 11 21.05 6.71 -18.24
C PHE A 11 21.67 7.82 -17.37
N ASP A 12 21.00 8.94 -17.25
CA ASP A 12 21.40 10.01 -16.32
C ASP A 12 21.08 9.62 -14.85
N LEU A 13 20.04 8.79 -14.67
CA LEU A 13 19.54 8.38 -13.37
C LEU A 13 18.94 6.97 -13.44
N ALA A 14 19.28 6.12 -12.49
CA ALA A 14 18.55 4.88 -12.21
C ALA A 14 17.70 5.07 -10.96
N VAL A 15 16.43 4.65 -11.02
CA VAL A 15 15.49 4.67 -9.90
C VAL A 15 15.07 3.23 -9.61
N ILE A 16 15.44 2.71 -8.45
CA ILE A 16 15.10 1.34 -8.03
C ILE A 16 13.83 1.37 -7.20
N GLY A 17 12.75 0.87 -7.76
CA GLY A 17 11.42 0.81 -7.16
C GLY A 17 10.37 1.59 -7.96
N ALA A 18 9.34 0.88 -8.44
CA ALA A 18 8.25 1.41 -9.26
C ALA A 18 6.98 1.69 -8.43
N GLY A 19 7.15 2.16 -7.21
CA GLY A 19 6.10 2.72 -6.35
C GLY A 19 5.99 4.23 -6.49
N SER A 20 5.13 4.87 -5.68
CA SER A 20 4.83 6.31 -5.77
C SER A 20 6.09 7.18 -5.72
N ALA A 21 7.05 6.88 -4.85
CA ALA A 21 8.28 7.63 -4.71
C ALA A 21 9.17 7.50 -5.96
N GLY A 22 9.32 6.27 -6.47
CA GLY A 22 10.10 6.01 -7.67
C GLY A 22 9.50 6.64 -8.91
N PHE A 23 8.18 6.54 -9.09
CA PHE A 23 7.47 7.21 -10.18
C PHE A 23 7.62 8.72 -10.14
N SER A 24 7.40 9.35 -8.98
CA SER A 24 7.60 10.79 -8.81
C SER A 24 9.01 11.22 -9.19
N ALA A 25 10.02 10.50 -8.71
CA ALA A 25 11.42 10.80 -9.01
C ALA A 25 11.72 10.66 -10.51
N ALA A 26 11.24 9.57 -11.14
CA ALA A 26 11.46 9.30 -12.56
C ALA A 26 10.79 10.36 -13.44
N ILE A 27 9.51 10.66 -13.21
CA ILE A 27 8.76 11.66 -13.97
C ILE A 27 9.38 13.05 -13.83
N THR A 28 9.67 13.50 -12.61
CA THR A 28 10.27 14.81 -12.37
C THR A 28 11.63 14.96 -13.08
N ALA A 29 12.44 13.90 -13.06
CA ALA A 29 13.73 13.94 -13.75
C ALA A 29 13.57 13.91 -15.28
N ALA A 30 12.59 13.17 -15.81
CA ALA A 30 12.29 13.13 -17.25
C ALA A 30 11.77 14.47 -17.77
N GLU A 31 10.90 15.15 -17.02
CA GLU A 31 10.45 16.52 -17.31
C GLU A 31 11.63 17.53 -17.34
N GLY A 32 12.69 17.25 -16.56
CA GLY A 32 13.96 17.97 -16.62
C GLY A 32 14.88 17.55 -17.78
N GLY A 33 14.39 16.79 -18.76
CA GLY A 33 15.13 16.37 -19.96
C GLY A 33 16.16 15.27 -19.70
N LYS A 34 16.03 14.50 -18.63
CA LYS A 34 16.94 13.40 -18.28
C LYS A 34 16.45 12.06 -18.82
N ARG A 35 17.39 11.16 -19.08
CA ARG A 35 17.11 9.75 -19.40
C ARG A 35 17.15 8.90 -18.13
N ILE A 36 16.04 8.24 -17.82
CA ILE A 36 15.83 7.51 -16.57
C ILE A 36 15.60 6.03 -16.83
N ALA A 37 16.33 5.16 -16.12
CA ALA A 37 15.98 3.78 -15.92
C ALA A 37 15.09 3.68 -14.67
N LEU A 38 13.80 3.45 -14.85
CA LEU A 38 12.88 3.12 -13.74
C LEU A 38 12.84 1.59 -13.60
N ILE A 39 13.41 1.09 -12.52
CA ILE A 39 13.58 -0.36 -12.31
C ILE A 39 12.50 -0.83 -11.34
N GLY A 40 11.62 -1.70 -11.83
CA GLY A 40 10.58 -2.38 -11.06
C GLY A 40 10.90 -3.85 -10.84
N HIS A 41 10.21 -4.46 -9.89
CA HIS A 41 10.16 -5.91 -9.70
C HIS A 41 8.81 -6.29 -9.11
N GLY A 42 8.04 -7.08 -9.86
CA GLY A 42 6.68 -7.48 -9.49
C GLY A 42 5.62 -6.43 -9.86
N THR A 43 4.64 -6.19 -8.98
CA THR A 43 3.49 -5.36 -9.33
C THR A 43 3.82 -3.87 -9.30
N ILE A 44 3.68 -3.21 -10.46
CA ILE A 44 3.85 -1.77 -10.62
C ILE A 44 2.91 -0.97 -9.70
N GLY A 45 3.33 0.22 -9.26
CA GLY A 45 2.52 1.13 -8.42
C GLY A 45 2.84 1.09 -6.94
N GLY A 46 3.56 0.05 -6.48
CA GLY A 46 4.03 -0.07 -5.09
C GLY A 46 2.89 -0.25 -4.06
N THR A 47 3.21 -0.02 -2.80
CA THR A 47 2.33 -0.33 -1.66
C THR A 47 1.02 0.44 -1.67
N CYS A 48 1.05 1.76 -1.92
CA CYS A 48 -0.12 2.63 -1.73
C CYS A 48 -1.32 2.20 -2.59
N VAL A 49 -1.12 1.98 -3.89
CA VAL A 49 -2.23 1.60 -4.78
C VAL A 49 -2.60 0.14 -4.65
N ASN A 50 -1.62 -0.75 -4.48
CA ASN A 50 -1.88 -2.20 -4.55
C ASN A 50 -2.39 -2.79 -3.23
N VAL A 51 -1.77 -2.46 -2.11
CA VAL A 51 -1.98 -3.14 -0.82
C VAL A 51 -2.06 -2.19 0.38
N GLY A 52 -2.07 -0.88 0.15
CA GLY A 52 -2.04 0.14 1.21
C GLY A 52 -3.24 1.06 1.19
N CYS A 53 -3.01 2.33 0.82
CA CYS A 53 -4.00 3.41 0.96
C CYS A 53 -5.28 3.14 0.17
N VAL A 54 -5.18 2.73 -1.09
CA VAL A 54 -6.37 2.53 -1.93
C VAL A 54 -7.27 1.42 -1.39
N PRO A 55 -6.79 0.18 -1.23
CA PRO A 55 -7.65 -0.88 -0.75
C PRO A 55 -8.15 -0.62 0.68
N SER A 56 -7.31 -0.14 1.61
CA SER A 56 -7.73 0.12 2.97
C SER A 56 -8.79 1.22 3.06
N LYS A 57 -8.63 2.35 2.35
CA LYS A 57 -9.62 3.45 2.37
C LYS A 57 -10.92 3.06 1.68
N THR A 58 -10.88 2.22 0.66
CA THR A 58 -12.09 1.66 0.04
C THR A 58 -12.89 0.85 1.06
N MET A 59 -12.25 -0.07 1.77
CA MET A 59 -12.92 -0.90 2.77
C MET A 59 -13.36 -0.09 4.00
N ILE A 60 -12.59 0.91 4.44
CA ILE A 60 -12.99 1.84 5.51
C ILE A 60 -14.25 2.62 5.12
N ARG A 61 -14.36 3.09 3.86
CA ARG A 61 -15.58 3.78 3.39
C ARG A 61 -16.80 2.88 3.39
N ALA A 62 -16.64 1.61 3.00
CA ALA A 62 -17.72 0.63 3.12
C ALA A 62 -18.14 0.41 4.59
N ALA A 63 -17.16 0.29 5.50
CA ALA A 63 -17.40 0.18 6.93
C ALA A 63 -18.09 1.42 7.53
N GLU A 64 -17.76 2.61 7.06
CA GLU A 64 -18.44 3.85 7.43
C GLU A 64 -19.91 3.86 7.01
N ALA A 65 -20.24 3.33 5.83
CA ALA A 65 -21.61 3.23 5.37
C ALA A 65 -22.44 2.33 6.29
N VAL A 66 -21.91 1.16 6.66
CA VAL A 66 -22.54 0.25 7.63
C VAL A 66 -22.74 0.94 8.97
N HIS A 67 -21.69 1.52 9.53
CA HIS A 67 -21.73 2.18 10.84
C HIS A 67 -22.65 3.42 10.82
N GLY A 68 -22.66 4.19 9.75
CA GLY A 68 -23.53 5.35 9.59
C GLY A 68 -25.01 4.98 9.65
N ALA A 69 -25.41 3.90 8.96
CA ALA A 69 -26.78 3.40 9.02
C ALA A 69 -27.14 2.88 10.42
N GLN A 70 -26.29 2.04 11.03
CA GLN A 70 -26.52 1.52 12.38
C GLN A 70 -26.59 2.63 13.44
N SER A 71 -25.87 3.74 13.24
CA SER A 71 -25.82 4.90 14.14
C SER A 71 -26.89 5.95 13.85
N ALA A 72 -27.82 5.72 12.91
CA ALA A 72 -28.85 6.68 12.56
C ALA A 72 -29.77 7.05 13.75
N HIS A 73 -29.95 6.13 14.68
CA HIS A 73 -30.78 6.30 15.90
C HIS A 73 -30.32 7.46 16.80
N ARG A 74 -29.08 7.95 16.69
CA ARG A 74 -28.60 9.14 17.43
C ARG A 74 -29.30 10.44 17.01
N PHE A 75 -30.01 10.43 15.89
CA PHE A 75 -30.87 11.52 15.46
C PHE A 75 -32.33 11.18 15.73
N PRO A 76 -33.06 11.98 16.52
CA PRO A 76 -34.47 11.73 16.79
C PRO A 76 -35.27 11.57 15.50
N GLY A 77 -36.04 10.48 15.41
CA GLY A 77 -36.88 10.20 14.23
C GLY A 77 -36.19 9.42 13.11
N LEU A 78 -34.88 9.12 13.22
CA LEU A 78 -34.21 8.25 12.26
C LEU A 78 -34.03 6.83 12.78
N ARG A 79 -34.23 5.86 11.88
CA ARG A 79 -33.82 4.45 12.04
C ARG A 79 -33.02 4.07 10.81
N GLY A 80 -32.00 3.25 11.00
CA GLY A 80 -31.23 2.66 9.93
C GLY A 80 -30.62 1.35 10.37
N GLU A 81 -30.56 0.40 9.43
CA GLU A 81 -29.92 -0.88 9.62
C GLU A 81 -29.07 -1.18 8.39
N ALA A 82 -27.87 -1.64 8.60
CA ALA A 82 -27.00 -2.13 7.53
C ALA A 82 -26.11 -3.25 8.09
N GLN A 83 -25.82 -4.20 7.24
CA GLN A 83 -24.92 -5.31 7.52
C GLN A 83 -24.14 -5.68 6.26
N VAL A 84 -23.05 -6.38 6.43
CA VAL A 84 -22.32 -6.97 5.30
C VAL A 84 -23.14 -8.16 4.79
N ALA A 85 -23.73 -7.99 3.61
CA ALA A 85 -24.51 -9.06 2.97
C ALA A 85 -23.61 -10.05 2.22
N ASP A 86 -22.56 -9.54 1.57
CA ASP A 86 -21.61 -10.32 0.80
C ASP A 86 -20.21 -9.69 0.93
N TRP A 87 -19.37 -10.31 1.73
CA TRP A 87 -17.99 -9.87 1.92
C TRP A 87 -17.14 -10.05 0.67
N ALA A 88 -17.32 -11.16 -0.05
CA ALA A 88 -16.55 -11.46 -1.24
C ALA A 88 -16.82 -10.41 -2.35
N ALA A 89 -18.06 -9.96 -2.48
CA ALA A 89 -18.41 -8.89 -3.42
C ALA A 89 -17.73 -7.54 -3.06
N LEU A 90 -17.62 -7.21 -1.75
CA LEU A 90 -16.87 -6.02 -1.31
C LEU A 90 -15.38 -6.12 -1.64
N VAL A 91 -14.78 -7.29 -1.40
CA VAL A 91 -13.37 -7.54 -1.73
C VAL A 91 -13.15 -7.43 -3.24
N ALA A 92 -14.00 -8.06 -4.05
CA ALA A 92 -13.92 -7.98 -5.51
C ALA A 92 -14.02 -6.54 -6.02
N ALA A 93 -14.97 -5.75 -5.52
CA ALA A 93 -15.11 -4.34 -5.90
C ALA A 93 -13.88 -3.49 -5.51
N LYS A 94 -13.27 -3.78 -4.36
CA LYS A 94 -11.99 -3.17 -3.95
C LYS A 94 -10.87 -3.54 -4.92
N ASP A 95 -10.77 -4.81 -5.34
CA ASP A 95 -9.73 -5.30 -6.26
C ASP A 95 -9.87 -4.71 -7.66
N ASP A 96 -11.09 -4.56 -8.16
CA ASP A 96 -11.40 -3.89 -9.43
C ASP A 96 -10.95 -2.42 -9.39
N LEU A 97 -11.22 -1.71 -8.29
CA LEU A 97 -10.77 -0.32 -8.12
C LEU A 97 -9.24 -0.22 -8.07
N VAL A 98 -8.59 -1.11 -7.31
CA VAL A 98 -7.12 -1.19 -7.22
C VAL A 98 -6.52 -1.41 -8.61
N SER A 99 -7.04 -2.38 -9.35
CA SER A 99 -6.59 -2.70 -10.71
C SER A 99 -6.75 -1.52 -11.66
N THR A 100 -7.93 -0.88 -11.64
CA THR A 100 -8.22 0.30 -12.45
C THR A 100 -7.28 1.47 -12.14
N LEU A 101 -7.04 1.75 -10.86
CA LEU A 101 -6.17 2.85 -10.45
C LEU A 101 -4.70 2.56 -10.71
N ARG A 102 -4.25 1.32 -10.54
CA ARG A 102 -2.91 0.87 -10.91
C ARG A 102 -2.66 1.09 -12.40
N GLN A 103 -3.60 0.63 -13.24
CA GLN A 103 -3.50 0.80 -14.68
C GLN A 103 -3.42 2.29 -15.04
N LYS A 104 -4.40 3.09 -14.64
CA LYS A 104 -4.51 4.51 -15.02
C LYS A 104 -3.39 5.39 -14.47
N LYS A 105 -2.94 5.14 -13.23
CA LYS A 105 -2.00 6.04 -12.52
C LYS A 105 -0.53 5.63 -12.65
N TYR A 106 -0.26 4.45 -13.19
CA TYR A 106 1.10 3.94 -13.33
C TYR A 106 1.36 3.38 -14.74
N ALA A 107 0.69 2.31 -15.14
CA ALA A 107 0.98 1.67 -16.41
C ALA A 107 0.71 2.59 -17.62
N ASP A 108 -0.44 3.27 -17.65
CA ASP A 108 -0.83 4.17 -18.75
C ASP A 108 -0.04 5.48 -18.76
N LEU A 109 0.64 5.85 -17.66
CA LEU A 109 1.45 7.06 -17.63
C LEU A 109 2.81 6.91 -18.31
N LEU A 110 3.44 5.73 -18.22
CA LEU A 110 4.78 5.49 -18.71
C LEU A 110 4.97 5.84 -20.19
N PRO A 111 4.04 5.47 -21.11
CA PRO A 111 4.18 5.81 -22.53
C PRO A 111 4.17 7.32 -22.82
N GLY A 112 3.70 8.14 -21.87
CA GLY A 112 3.70 9.60 -22.00
C GLY A 112 5.03 10.29 -21.66
N TYR A 113 6.03 9.52 -21.21
CA TYR A 113 7.33 10.04 -20.77
C TYR A 113 8.48 9.39 -21.53
N ASP A 114 8.80 9.90 -22.72
CA ASP A 114 9.86 9.36 -23.59
C ASP A 114 11.23 9.24 -22.89
N GLY A 115 11.48 10.05 -21.86
CA GLY A 115 12.70 9.99 -21.05
C GLY A 115 12.75 8.85 -20.04
N VAL A 116 11.66 8.08 -19.82
CA VAL A 116 11.62 7.00 -18.85
C VAL A 116 11.59 5.64 -19.53
N THR A 117 12.59 4.81 -19.27
CA THR A 117 12.61 3.41 -19.65
C THR A 117 12.26 2.56 -18.43
N TYR A 118 11.15 1.85 -18.49
CA TYR A 118 10.75 0.91 -17.43
C TYR A 118 11.40 -0.45 -17.66
N LEU A 119 12.07 -0.96 -16.63
CA LEU A 119 12.78 -2.23 -16.64
C LEU A 119 12.22 -3.14 -15.54
N ASP A 120 11.64 -4.27 -15.93
CA ASP A 120 11.11 -5.30 -15.03
C ASP A 120 11.76 -6.67 -15.35
N GLU A 121 13.08 -6.74 -15.16
CA GLU A 121 13.90 -7.89 -15.51
C GLU A 121 14.36 -8.67 -14.26
N GLY A 122 13.71 -8.43 -13.12
CA GLY A 122 14.00 -9.10 -11.85
C GLY A 122 14.66 -8.20 -10.80
N PRO A 123 15.27 -8.80 -9.75
CA PRO A 123 15.88 -8.05 -8.67
C PRO A 123 17.06 -7.20 -9.14
N ALA A 124 17.14 -5.97 -8.65
CA ALA A 124 18.24 -5.06 -8.91
C ALA A 124 19.33 -5.17 -7.83
N ARG A 125 20.58 -5.02 -8.22
CA ARG A 125 21.75 -4.97 -7.34
C ARG A 125 22.60 -3.74 -7.64
N LEU A 126 23.00 -3.01 -6.61
CA LEU A 126 23.91 -1.89 -6.76
C LEU A 126 25.31 -2.41 -7.11
N VAL A 127 25.91 -1.80 -8.14
CA VAL A 127 27.29 -2.08 -8.58
C VAL A 127 28.01 -0.77 -8.83
N GLU A 128 29.33 -0.84 -8.97
CA GLU A 128 30.13 0.36 -9.29
C GLU A 128 29.65 1.00 -10.58
N GLY A 129 29.29 2.29 -10.52
CA GLY A 129 28.83 3.09 -11.67
C GLY A 129 27.43 2.77 -12.15
N GLY A 130 26.57 2.07 -11.36
CA GLY A 130 25.18 1.84 -11.77
C GLY A 130 24.46 0.71 -11.03
N VAL A 131 23.63 -0.01 -11.78
CA VAL A 131 22.76 -1.06 -11.26
C VAL A 131 22.86 -2.29 -12.18
N GLU A 132 22.90 -3.47 -11.58
CA GLU A 132 22.79 -4.73 -12.30
C GLU A 132 21.33 -5.25 -12.20
N ILE A 133 20.75 -5.62 -13.35
CA ILE A 133 19.42 -6.20 -13.46
C ILE A 133 19.38 -7.19 -14.64
N GLY A 134 18.73 -8.33 -14.49
CA GLY A 134 18.61 -9.33 -15.57
C GLY A 134 19.95 -9.82 -16.11
N GLY A 135 21.01 -9.78 -15.28
CA GLY A 135 22.38 -10.20 -15.70
C GLY A 135 23.13 -9.16 -16.53
N ARG A 136 22.59 -7.94 -16.72
CA ARG A 136 23.27 -6.84 -17.42
C ARG A 136 23.44 -5.62 -16.52
N LYS A 137 24.45 -4.81 -16.80
CA LYS A 137 24.73 -3.57 -16.08
C LYS A 137 24.03 -2.41 -16.77
N ILE A 138 23.25 -1.67 -15.99
CA ILE A 138 22.70 -0.35 -16.33
C ILE A 138 23.65 0.71 -15.79
N THR A 139 24.23 1.50 -16.67
CA THR A 139 25.13 2.60 -16.29
C THR A 139 24.31 3.83 -15.91
N ALA A 140 24.54 4.36 -14.73
CA ALA A 140 23.92 5.59 -14.26
C ALA A 140 24.81 6.24 -13.18
N PRO A 141 25.22 7.53 -13.34
CA PRO A 141 26.05 8.22 -12.36
C PRO A 141 25.31 8.53 -11.05
N LYS A 142 23.97 8.44 -11.08
CA LYS A 142 23.11 8.66 -9.90
C LYS A 142 22.10 7.53 -9.78
N VAL A 143 21.87 7.11 -8.53
CA VAL A 143 20.89 6.06 -8.22
C VAL A 143 20.00 6.54 -7.08
N ILE A 144 18.68 6.43 -7.26
CA ILE A 144 17.69 6.61 -6.20
C ILE A 144 17.16 5.23 -5.79
N VAL A 145 17.25 4.93 -4.51
CA VAL A 145 16.68 3.70 -3.92
C VAL A 145 15.31 4.04 -3.34
N ALA A 146 14.25 3.57 -4.00
CA ALA A 146 12.84 3.79 -3.66
C ALA A 146 12.08 2.47 -3.53
N THR A 147 12.74 1.45 -2.97
CA THR A 147 12.25 0.06 -2.89
C THR A 147 11.09 -0.15 -1.92
N GLY A 148 10.72 0.90 -1.13
CA GLY A 148 9.62 0.84 -0.19
C GLY A 148 9.90 -0.01 1.04
N GLY A 149 8.85 -0.60 1.59
CA GLY A 149 8.91 -1.46 2.79
C GLY A 149 7.81 -2.50 2.77
N ARG A 150 7.88 -3.42 3.70
CA ARG A 150 6.89 -4.47 3.93
C ARG A 150 6.55 -4.56 5.42
N PRO A 151 5.37 -5.12 5.77
CA PRO A 151 5.05 -5.40 7.15
C PRO A 151 6.13 -6.26 7.82
N ALA A 152 6.46 -5.94 9.06
CA ALA A 152 7.39 -6.73 9.85
C ALA A 152 6.62 -7.64 10.82
N VAL A 153 7.03 -8.89 10.92
CA VAL A 153 6.53 -9.81 11.93
C VAL A 153 7.30 -9.52 13.23
N PRO A 154 6.62 -9.23 14.35
CA PRO A 154 7.30 -8.99 15.62
C PRO A 154 7.92 -10.29 16.15
N ASP A 155 9.02 -10.15 16.87
CA ASP A 155 9.67 -11.28 17.57
C ASP A 155 8.88 -11.58 18.86
N ILE A 156 7.89 -12.44 18.73
CA ILE A 156 7.05 -12.93 19.82
C ILE A 156 7.09 -14.46 19.78
N PRO A 157 7.45 -15.13 20.90
CA PRO A 157 7.46 -16.59 20.94
C PRO A 157 6.10 -17.19 20.52
N GLY A 158 6.14 -18.13 19.60
CA GLY A 158 4.94 -18.82 19.09
C GLY A 158 4.15 -18.08 18.00
N ILE A 159 4.57 -16.88 17.57
CA ILE A 159 3.81 -16.13 16.55
C ILE A 159 3.79 -16.82 15.19
N LEU A 160 4.80 -17.63 14.89
CA LEU A 160 4.87 -18.40 13.65
C LEU A 160 4.14 -19.75 13.74
N ASP A 161 3.69 -20.14 14.94
CA ASP A 161 2.98 -21.41 15.16
C ASP A 161 1.47 -21.28 15.00
N VAL A 162 0.98 -20.05 14.74
CA VAL A 162 -0.44 -19.72 14.56
C VAL A 162 -0.66 -18.98 13.25
N PRO A 163 -1.86 -19.08 12.63
CA PRO A 163 -2.20 -18.29 11.47
C PRO A 163 -2.16 -16.79 11.81
N THR A 164 -1.32 -16.03 11.10
CA THR A 164 -1.21 -14.59 11.26
C THR A 164 -1.55 -13.87 9.96
N LEU A 165 -2.05 -12.65 10.12
CA LEU A 165 -2.34 -11.72 9.03
C LEU A 165 -1.49 -10.47 9.19
N ASP A 166 -1.08 -9.89 8.08
CA ASP A 166 -0.57 -8.53 8.03
C ASP A 166 -1.59 -7.58 7.39
N SER A 167 -1.24 -6.32 7.20
CA SER A 167 -2.14 -5.32 6.61
C SER A 167 -2.54 -5.63 5.16
N THR A 168 -1.75 -6.41 4.44
CA THR A 168 -2.06 -6.85 3.08
C THR A 168 -3.03 -8.01 3.10
N SER A 169 -2.66 -9.10 3.75
CA SER A 169 -3.46 -10.33 3.80
C SER A 169 -4.79 -10.17 4.53
N LEU A 170 -4.90 -9.20 5.46
CA LEU A 170 -6.18 -8.85 6.07
C LEU A 170 -7.18 -8.29 5.04
N LEU A 171 -6.70 -7.47 4.10
CA LEU A 171 -7.54 -6.87 3.05
C LEU A 171 -7.89 -7.84 1.91
N GLU A 172 -7.26 -9.00 1.90
CA GLU A 172 -7.45 -10.10 0.93
C GLU A 172 -8.26 -11.27 1.50
N LEU A 173 -8.74 -11.17 2.74
CA LEU A 173 -9.53 -12.23 3.36
C LEU A 173 -10.77 -12.58 2.52
N GLU A 174 -10.94 -13.84 2.21
CA GLU A 174 -12.11 -14.36 1.48
C GLU A 174 -13.39 -14.34 2.32
N ARG A 175 -13.26 -14.35 3.65
CA ARG A 175 -14.37 -14.35 4.60
C ARG A 175 -14.11 -13.41 5.76
N LEU A 176 -15.15 -12.74 6.21
CA LEU A 176 -15.09 -11.91 7.39
C LEU A 176 -14.90 -12.80 8.64
N PRO A 177 -13.85 -12.61 9.44
CA PRO A 177 -13.62 -13.40 10.63
C PRO A 177 -14.59 -12.99 11.76
N GLU A 178 -15.01 -13.95 12.58
CA GLU A 178 -15.84 -13.69 13.76
C GLU A 178 -15.08 -12.85 14.82
N SER A 179 -13.79 -13.08 14.94
CA SER A 179 -12.94 -12.36 15.88
C SER A 179 -11.53 -12.16 15.34
N LEU A 180 -10.88 -11.10 15.79
CA LEU A 180 -9.53 -10.72 15.41
C LEU A 180 -8.78 -10.15 16.62
N ILE A 181 -7.57 -10.65 16.86
CA ILE A 181 -6.62 -10.03 17.78
C ILE A 181 -5.61 -9.26 16.94
N LEU A 182 -5.50 -7.95 17.19
CA LEU A 182 -4.59 -7.07 16.49
C LEU A 182 -3.42 -6.70 17.40
N LEU A 183 -2.21 -7.06 16.98
CA LEU A 183 -0.97 -6.76 17.70
C LEU A 183 -0.38 -5.44 17.24
N GLY A 184 -0.47 -4.44 18.11
CA GLY A 184 0.06 -3.09 17.87
C GLY A 184 -1.03 -2.02 17.73
N GLY A 185 -0.83 -0.91 18.42
CA GLY A 185 -1.73 0.25 18.43
C GLY A 185 -1.27 1.40 17.52
N GLY A 186 -0.59 1.11 16.39
CA GLY A 186 -0.17 2.13 15.42
C GLY A 186 -1.31 2.57 14.49
N TYR A 187 -1.07 3.54 13.61
CA TYR A 187 -2.08 4.12 12.70
C TYR A 187 -2.78 3.06 11.86
N ILE A 188 -2.02 2.21 11.16
CA ILE A 188 -2.57 1.14 10.31
C ILE A 188 -3.42 0.18 11.13
N GLY A 189 -2.91 -0.24 12.30
CA GLY A 189 -3.61 -1.16 13.19
C GLY A 189 -4.95 -0.60 13.66
N VAL A 190 -4.97 0.65 14.11
CA VAL A 190 -6.22 1.30 14.60
C VAL A 190 -7.24 1.46 13.47
N GLU A 191 -6.82 1.88 12.27
CA GLU A 191 -7.72 2.00 11.12
C GLU A 191 -8.35 0.66 10.74
N LEU A 192 -7.54 -0.38 10.62
CA LEU A 192 -8.01 -1.71 10.25
C LEU A 192 -8.85 -2.36 11.36
N ALA A 193 -8.50 -2.14 12.62
CA ALA A 193 -9.30 -2.58 13.76
C ALA A 193 -10.71 -1.99 13.76
N GLN A 194 -10.83 -0.67 13.57
CA GLN A 194 -12.12 0.00 13.51
C GLN A 194 -12.92 -0.43 12.27
N MET A 195 -12.27 -0.57 11.13
CA MET A 195 -12.89 -1.09 9.90
C MET A 195 -13.52 -2.45 10.15
N MET A 196 -12.77 -3.41 10.68
CA MET A 196 -13.25 -4.77 10.95
C MET A 196 -14.36 -4.79 12.00
N ALA A 197 -14.23 -4.00 13.07
CA ALA A 197 -15.26 -3.88 14.10
C ALA A 197 -16.60 -3.35 13.55
N ARG A 198 -16.56 -2.35 12.68
CA ARG A 198 -17.75 -1.81 12.00
C ARG A 198 -18.39 -2.79 11.02
N MET A 199 -17.63 -3.78 10.55
CA MET A 199 -18.10 -4.89 9.73
C MET A 199 -18.56 -6.09 10.56
N SER A 200 -18.73 -5.94 11.87
CA SER A 200 -19.20 -6.96 12.83
C SER A 200 -18.18 -8.02 13.25
N THR A 201 -16.90 -7.81 13.01
CA THR A 201 -15.83 -8.62 13.61
C THR A 201 -15.60 -8.17 15.06
N ARG A 202 -15.51 -9.10 16.00
CA ARG A 202 -15.10 -8.81 17.38
C ARG A 202 -13.59 -8.57 17.43
N VAL A 203 -13.15 -7.32 17.59
CA VAL A 203 -11.73 -6.95 17.54
C VAL A 203 -11.18 -6.66 18.93
N THR A 204 -9.99 -7.20 19.22
CA THR A 204 -9.20 -6.88 20.40
C THR A 204 -7.85 -6.31 19.98
N ILE A 205 -7.52 -5.09 20.41
CA ILE A 205 -6.20 -4.49 20.16
C ILE A 205 -5.31 -4.74 21.38
N VAL A 206 -4.17 -5.38 21.14
CA VAL A 206 -3.12 -5.59 22.14
C VAL A 206 -1.92 -4.71 21.80
N CYS A 207 -1.54 -3.81 22.70
CA CYS A 207 -0.38 -2.95 22.51
C CYS A 207 0.46 -2.84 23.80
N ARG A 208 1.77 -2.59 23.65
CA ARG A 208 2.71 -2.54 24.78
C ARG A 208 2.52 -1.33 25.70
N SER A 209 1.94 -0.24 25.19
CA SER A 209 1.80 1.00 25.95
C SER A 209 0.42 1.63 25.73
N ARG A 210 0.25 2.38 24.66
CA ARG A 210 -0.97 3.11 24.32
C ARG A 210 -1.25 3.06 22.83
N LEU A 211 -2.47 3.38 22.45
CA LEU A 211 -2.81 3.59 21.03
C LEU A 211 -2.03 4.81 20.50
N LEU A 212 -1.65 4.77 19.25
CA LEU A 212 -0.89 5.83 18.56
C LEU A 212 0.29 6.34 19.41
N PRO A 213 1.28 5.48 19.72
CA PRO A 213 2.33 5.83 20.70
C PRO A 213 3.22 7.01 20.26
N ARG A 214 3.17 7.40 18.98
CA ARG A 214 3.90 8.54 18.43
C ARG A 214 3.06 9.83 18.36
N ALA A 215 1.77 9.77 18.65
CA ALA A 215 0.90 10.94 18.76
C ALA A 215 0.96 11.52 20.19
N GLU A 216 0.42 12.72 20.38
CA GLU A 216 0.27 13.34 21.69
C GLU A 216 -0.57 12.45 22.62
N PRO A 217 -0.28 12.44 23.94
CA PRO A 217 -1.01 11.62 24.90
C PRO A 217 -2.53 11.88 24.91
N GLU A 218 -2.94 13.12 24.66
CA GLU A 218 -4.34 13.55 24.61
C GLU A 218 -5.08 12.86 23.44
N VAL A 219 -4.45 12.82 22.26
CA VAL A 219 -5.00 12.14 21.07
C VAL A 219 -5.16 10.65 21.34
N SER A 220 -4.15 10.04 21.96
CA SER A 220 -4.19 8.62 22.34
C SER A 220 -5.33 8.30 23.30
N ARG A 221 -5.55 9.15 24.33
CA ARG A 221 -6.64 8.98 25.31
C ARG A 221 -8.01 9.14 24.65
N ALA A 222 -8.22 10.22 23.91
CA ALA A 222 -9.48 10.46 23.20
C ALA A 222 -9.83 9.32 22.23
N LEU A 223 -8.84 8.82 21.49
CA LEU A 223 -9.07 7.67 20.60
C LEU A 223 -9.45 6.41 21.38
N ALA A 224 -8.80 6.14 22.50
CA ALA A 224 -9.12 4.97 23.32
C ALA A 224 -10.54 5.03 23.90
N GLU A 225 -11.06 6.22 24.20
CA GLU A 225 -12.45 6.43 24.64
C GLU A 225 -13.46 6.17 23.51
N VAL A 226 -13.13 6.59 22.29
CA VAL A 226 -14.00 6.38 21.12
C VAL A 226 -14.06 4.91 20.68
N LEU A 227 -13.00 4.13 20.92
CA LEU A 227 -12.90 2.73 20.48
C LEU A 227 -13.39 1.71 21.52
N ARG A 228 -13.81 2.14 22.72
CA ARG A 228 -14.39 1.29 23.76
C ARG A 228 -15.89 1.13 23.58
#